data_e31b1421883414094eb82ef1ccc1325e
#
_entry.id   e31b1421883414094eb82ef1ccc1325e
#
_cell.length_a   1.000
_cell.length_b   1.000
_cell.length_c   1.000
_cell.angle_alpha   90.00
_cell.angle_beta   90.00
_cell.angle_gamma   90.00
#
_symmetry.space_group_name_H-M   'P 1'
#
loop_
_entity.id
_entity.type
_entity.pdbx_description
1 polymer ?
#
loop_
_entity_poly.entity_id
_entity_poly.type
_entity_poly.pdbx_seq_one_letter_code
_entity_poly.pdbx_strand_id
1 'polypeptide(L)'
;MVKTKDIYRVFRGGGSLVQLYLRVKLRICPVRRVETFVPPRGTIVDLGCGSGLMAALFMLGSDERRVIGFDLDPPKVETARRLKGRWPTLEFHEADLTSMHVPRAEVVTIVDVLYLIHYGQQDEILKKCYEALGPGGILLLKDMDTRPRWKYAWNYFQETLAVKITGFTLGGQFYFRPEADYRKILEGLGFQVQTVRLDKHYWYPHVLYLCRKP
;
A
#
# COMPACT_ATOMS: atom_id res chain seq x y z
N MET A 1 -12.28 0.86 -13.81
CA MET A 1 -10.96 1.34 -13.32
C MET A 1 -10.99 2.86 -13.19
N VAL A 2 -10.58 3.39 -12.06
CA VAL A 2 -10.55 4.83 -11.72
C VAL A 2 -9.74 5.64 -12.74
N LYS A 3 -10.29 6.79 -13.19
CA LYS A 3 -9.60 7.66 -14.18
C LYS A 3 -8.59 8.56 -13.48
N THR A 4 -7.40 8.73 -14.05
CA THR A 4 -6.32 9.56 -13.49
C THR A 4 -6.75 11.01 -13.22
N LYS A 5 -7.60 11.59 -14.08
CA LYS A 5 -8.15 12.95 -13.90
C LYS A 5 -8.96 13.11 -12.61
N ASP A 6 -9.65 12.06 -12.17
CA ASP A 6 -10.47 12.13 -10.97
C ASP A 6 -9.60 12.12 -9.71
N ILE A 7 -8.46 11.40 -9.74
CA ILE A 7 -7.47 11.44 -8.67
C ILE A 7 -6.89 12.86 -8.53
N TYR A 8 -6.44 13.48 -9.64
CA TYR A 8 -5.93 14.86 -9.58
C TYR A 8 -6.97 15.86 -9.06
N ARG A 9 -8.25 15.63 -9.36
CA ARG A 9 -9.34 16.50 -8.88
C ARG A 9 -9.51 16.38 -7.36
N VAL A 10 -9.37 15.18 -6.79
CA VAL A 10 -9.43 14.93 -5.34
C VAL A 10 -8.34 15.71 -4.60
N PHE A 11 -7.12 15.71 -5.12
CA PHE A 11 -5.96 16.34 -4.47
C PHE A 11 -5.67 17.77 -4.97
N ARG A 12 -6.60 18.41 -5.65
CA ARG A 12 -6.38 19.76 -6.26
C ARG A 12 -5.94 20.81 -5.24
N GLY A 13 -6.43 20.75 -3.99
CA GLY A 13 -6.07 21.67 -2.91
C GLY A 13 -4.74 21.38 -2.20
N GLY A 14 -4.03 20.32 -2.57
CA GLY A 14 -2.80 19.85 -1.89
C GLY A 14 -1.51 20.61 -2.25
N GLY A 15 -1.60 21.67 -3.08
CA GLY A 15 -0.41 22.41 -3.52
C GLY A 15 0.43 21.70 -4.60
N SER A 16 1.44 22.39 -5.09
CA SER A 16 2.28 21.95 -6.23
C SER A 16 3.09 20.67 -5.91
N LEU A 17 3.58 20.52 -4.68
CA LEU A 17 4.37 19.35 -4.26
C LEU A 17 3.52 18.06 -4.23
N VAL A 18 2.29 18.14 -3.73
CA VAL A 18 1.35 17.00 -3.75
C VAL A 18 1.00 16.61 -5.18
N GLN A 19 0.77 17.59 -6.06
CA GLN A 19 0.48 17.35 -7.47
C GLN A 19 1.68 16.72 -8.19
N LEU A 20 2.90 17.16 -7.89
CA LEU A 20 4.11 16.56 -8.44
C LEU A 20 4.28 15.10 -7.94
N TYR A 21 4.14 14.87 -6.64
CA TYR A 21 4.18 13.52 -6.06
C TYR A 21 3.18 12.59 -6.75
N LEU A 22 1.92 13.02 -6.93
CA LEU A 22 0.89 12.22 -7.59
C LEU A 22 1.25 11.90 -9.04
N ARG A 23 1.77 12.87 -9.80
CA ARG A 23 2.21 12.65 -11.18
C ARG A 23 3.29 11.58 -11.26
N VAL A 24 4.29 11.68 -10.39
CA VAL A 24 5.38 10.70 -10.33
C VAL A 24 4.83 9.32 -9.90
N LYS A 25 4.14 9.25 -8.76
CA LYS A 25 3.63 7.98 -8.19
C LYS A 25 2.69 7.24 -9.16
N LEU A 26 1.75 7.95 -9.80
CA LEU A 26 0.83 7.34 -10.76
C LEU A 26 1.51 6.86 -12.06
N ARG A 27 2.68 7.42 -12.39
CA ARG A 27 3.46 7.01 -13.56
C ARG A 27 4.39 5.82 -13.28
N ILE A 28 4.98 5.78 -12.07
CA ILE A 28 5.96 4.76 -11.72
C ILE A 28 5.38 3.56 -10.97
N CYS A 29 4.18 3.69 -10.39
CA CYS A 29 3.57 2.66 -9.56
C CYS A 29 2.15 2.30 -10.07
N PRO A 30 1.83 1.00 -10.23
CA PRO A 30 0.55 0.53 -10.76
C PRO A 30 -0.60 0.55 -9.74
N VAL A 31 -0.67 1.58 -8.88
CA VAL A 31 -1.66 1.70 -7.78
C VAL A 31 -3.11 1.56 -8.25
N ARG A 32 -3.43 2.04 -9.47
CA ARG A 32 -4.78 1.91 -10.05
C ARG A 32 -5.16 0.47 -10.37
N ARG A 33 -4.19 -0.41 -10.59
CA ARG A 33 -4.45 -1.84 -10.77
C ARG A 33 -4.72 -2.53 -9.43
N VAL A 34 -4.09 -2.10 -8.34
CA VAL A 34 -4.36 -2.65 -7.00
C VAL A 34 -5.83 -2.43 -6.63
N GLU A 35 -6.36 -1.24 -6.90
CA GLU A 35 -7.78 -0.90 -6.65
C GLU A 35 -8.75 -1.90 -7.30
N THR A 36 -8.45 -2.42 -8.50
CA THR A 36 -9.36 -3.32 -9.21
C THR A 36 -9.54 -4.69 -8.56
N PHE A 37 -8.72 -5.05 -7.57
CA PHE A 37 -8.85 -6.28 -6.80
C PHE A 37 -9.65 -6.11 -5.49
N VAL A 38 -10.04 -4.87 -5.16
CA VAL A 38 -10.81 -4.57 -3.95
C VAL A 38 -12.30 -4.75 -4.23
N PRO A 39 -13.05 -5.51 -3.41
CA PRO A 39 -14.50 -5.65 -3.52
C PRO A 39 -15.22 -4.29 -3.53
N PRO A 40 -16.41 -4.17 -4.14
CA PRO A 40 -17.13 -2.90 -4.24
C PRO A 40 -17.66 -2.38 -2.89
N ARG A 41 -17.70 -3.20 -1.86
CA ARG A 41 -18.18 -2.86 -0.51
C ARG A 41 -17.34 -3.50 0.57
N GLY A 42 -17.49 -3.03 1.81
CA GLY A 42 -16.82 -3.55 3.00
C GLY A 42 -15.77 -2.60 3.57
N THR A 43 -15.23 -2.99 4.72
CA THR A 43 -14.20 -2.25 5.44
C THR A 43 -12.82 -2.63 4.92
N ILE A 44 -12.05 -1.63 4.54
CA ILE A 44 -10.66 -1.75 4.09
C ILE A 44 -9.76 -1.13 5.15
N VAL A 45 -8.79 -1.88 5.63
CA VAL A 45 -7.71 -1.35 6.47
C VAL A 45 -6.48 -1.15 5.58
N ASP A 46 -6.01 0.09 5.47
CA ASP A 46 -4.87 0.47 4.62
C ASP A 46 -3.64 0.77 5.48
N LEU A 47 -2.70 -0.18 5.54
CA LEU A 47 -1.50 -0.10 6.36
C LEU A 47 -0.37 0.60 5.59
N GLY A 48 0.11 1.74 6.12
CA GLY A 48 1.01 2.65 5.43
C GLY A 48 0.27 3.52 4.42
N CYS A 49 -0.86 4.09 4.82
CA CYS A 49 -1.76 4.83 3.94
C CYS A 49 -1.17 6.13 3.37
N GLY A 50 -0.08 6.63 3.96
CA GLY A 50 0.55 7.88 3.57
C GLY A 50 -0.44 9.04 3.55
N SER A 51 -0.39 9.85 2.49
CA SER A 51 -1.30 10.98 2.28
C SER A 51 -2.68 10.58 1.73
N GLY A 52 -3.06 9.29 1.82
CA GLY A 52 -4.40 8.80 1.48
C GLY A 52 -4.63 8.53 -0.02
N LEU A 53 -3.59 8.33 -0.82
CA LEU A 53 -3.75 8.05 -2.26
C LEU A 53 -4.55 6.78 -2.51
N MET A 54 -4.22 5.68 -1.81
CA MET A 54 -4.94 4.42 -1.96
C MET A 54 -6.38 4.54 -1.45
N ALA A 55 -6.58 5.18 -0.30
CA ALA A 55 -7.93 5.46 0.21
C ALA A 55 -8.78 6.24 -0.79
N ALA A 56 -8.24 7.29 -1.41
CA ALA A 56 -8.94 8.03 -2.46
C ALA A 56 -9.27 7.16 -3.68
N LEU A 57 -8.35 6.27 -4.10
CA LEU A 57 -8.60 5.31 -5.18
C LEU A 57 -9.73 4.35 -4.83
N PHE A 58 -9.76 3.82 -3.60
CA PHE A 58 -10.81 2.92 -3.14
C PHE A 58 -12.19 3.61 -3.15
N MET A 59 -12.27 4.84 -2.64
CA MET A 59 -13.52 5.61 -2.64
C MET A 59 -13.96 6.07 -4.03
N LEU A 60 -13.04 6.33 -4.95
CA LEU A 60 -13.37 6.60 -6.36
C LEU A 60 -13.84 5.34 -7.11
N GLY A 61 -13.48 4.16 -6.62
CA GLY A 61 -13.92 2.87 -7.16
C GLY A 61 -15.32 2.48 -6.71
N SER A 62 -15.67 2.79 -5.46
CA SER A 62 -17.01 2.61 -4.89
C SER A 62 -17.17 3.43 -3.61
N ASP A 63 -18.30 4.08 -3.43
CA ASP A 63 -18.69 4.83 -2.23
C ASP A 63 -19.32 3.93 -1.12
N GLU A 64 -19.59 2.67 -1.42
CA GLU A 64 -20.03 1.66 -0.44
C GLU A 64 -18.89 1.11 0.42
N ARG A 65 -17.67 1.59 0.22
CA ARG A 65 -16.48 1.21 0.99
C ARG A 65 -16.30 2.11 2.21
N ARG A 66 -15.77 1.52 3.29
CA ARG A 66 -15.21 2.25 4.43
C ARG A 66 -13.71 2.01 4.45
N VAL A 67 -12.90 3.05 4.65
CA VAL A 67 -11.44 2.89 4.69
C VAL A 67 -10.90 3.44 6.00
N ILE A 68 -10.09 2.62 6.68
CA ILE A 68 -9.36 3.00 7.89
C ILE A 68 -7.87 2.92 7.55
N GLY A 69 -7.22 4.07 7.43
CA GLY A 69 -5.80 4.18 7.08
C GLY A 69 -4.92 4.39 8.31
N PHE A 70 -3.75 3.76 8.31
CA PHE A 70 -2.73 3.91 9.35
C PHE A 70 -1.39 4.26 8.71
N ASP A 71 -0.68 5.25 9.27
CA ASP A 71 0.68 5.62 8.86
C ASP A 71 1.46 6.17 10.06
N LEU A 72 2.79 6.02 10.04
CA LEU A 72 3.68 6.50 11.10
C LEU A 72 3.97 8.00 10.98
N ASP A 73 3.76 8.61 9.81
CA ASP A 73 4.14 9.98 9.47
C ASP A 73 2.97 10.95 9.72
N PRO A 74 2.99 11.76 10.82
CA PRO A 74 1.89 12.64 11.19
C PRO A 74 1.51 13.65 10.08
N PRO A 75 2.45 14.34 9.40
CA PRO A 75 2.15 15.22 8.26
C PRO A 75 1.38 14.55 7.14
N LYS A 76 1.70 13.28 6.82
CA LYS A 76 0.97 12.51 5.80
C LYS A 76 -0.43 12.16 6.26
N VAL A 77 -0.58 11.71 7.51
CA VAL A 77 -1.88 11.40 8.12
C VAL A 77 -2.78 12.64 8.13
N GLU A 78 -2.24 13.80 8.50
CA GLU A 78 -3.01 15.05 8.48
C GLU A 78 -3.46 15.45 7.06
N THR A 79 -2.61 15.19 6.07
CA THR A 79 -2.98 15.38 4.66
C THR A 79 -4.11 14.43 4.25
N ALA A 80 -4.03 13.16 4.66
CA ALA A 80 -5.06 12.15 4.38
C ALA A 80 -6.40 12.50 5.04
N ARG A 81 -6.40 13.01 6.28
CA ARG A 81 -7.60 13.43 7.02
C ARG A 81 -8.45 14.46 6.28
N ARG A 82 -7.85 15.30 5.42
CA ARG A 82 -8.58 16.26 4.59
C ARG A 82 -9.54 15.61 3.61
N LEU A 83 -9.29 14.34 3.23
CA LEU A 83 -10.18 13.57 2.37
C LEU A 83 -11.52 13.25 3.02
N LYS A 84 -11.60 13.26 4.37
CA LYS A 84 -12.83 13.03 5.14
C LYS A 84 -13.93 14.03 4.81
N GLY A 85 -13.57 15.26 4.45
CA GLY A 85 -14.54 16.28 4.00
C GLY A 85 -15.30 15.88 2.75
N ARG A 86 -14.73 14.98 1.93
CA ARG A 86 -15.39 14.43 0.73
C ARG A 86 -16.07 13.09 0.99
N TRP A 87 -15.47 12.25 1.84
CA TRP A 87 -15.96 10.90 2.15
C TRP A 87 -15.95 10.69 3.67
N PRO A 88 -17.11 10.84 4.33
CA PRO A 88 -17.22 10.69 5.79
C PRO A 88 -16.84 9.30 6.32
N THR A 89 -16.87 8.27 5.44
CA THR A 89 -16.50 6.88 5.76
C THR A 89 -14.99 6.64 5.80
N LEU A 90 -14.15 7.67 5.56
CA LEU A 90 -12.71 7.60 5.71
C LEU A 90 -12.29 7.93 7.14
N GLU A 91 -11.36 7.14 7.66
CA GLU A 91 -10.70 7.39 8.94
C GLU A 91 -9.18 7.26 8.78
N PHE A 92 -8.40 8.11 9.46
CA PHE A 92 -6.93 8.07 9.38
C PHE A 92 -6.33 8.26 10.76
N HIS A 93 -5.41 7.37 11.11
CA HIS A 93 -4.75 7.30 12.42
C HIS A 93 -3.23 7.27 12.24
N GLU A 94 -2.55 8.00 13.14
CA GLU A 94 -1.12 7.85 13.32
C GLU A 94 -0.85 6.58 14.13
N ALA A 95 -0.05 5.66 13.56
CA ALA A 95 0.31 4.43 14.24
C ALA A 95 1.58 3.79 13.66
N ASP A 96 2.34 3.15 14.54
CA ASP A 96 3.44 2.26 14.16
C ASP A 96 2.89 0.85 13.88
N LEU A 97 3.01 0.41 12.64
CA LEU A 97 2.54 -0.91 12.18
C LEU A 97 3.18 -2.07 12.93
N THR A 98 4.39 -1.87 13.46
CA THR A 98 5.13 -2.91 14.18
C THR A 98 4.50 -3.21 15.55
N SER A 99 3.92 -2.20 16.21
CA SER A 99 3.35 -2.30 17.55
C SER A 99 1.83 -2.32 17.60
N MET A 100 1.14 -1.72 16.59
CA MET A 100 -0.31 -1.61 16.59
C MET A 100 -1.03 -2.96 16.45
N HIS A 101 -2.28 -3.00 16.90
CA HIS A 101 -3.24 -4.03 16.55
C HIS A 101 -3.95 -3.66 15.23
N VAL A 102 -4.06 -4.62 14.30
CA VAL A 102 -4.80 -4.41 13.03
C VAL A 102 -6.29 -4.65 13.29
N PRO A 103 -7.16 -3.65 13.05
CA PRO A 103 -8.60 -3.83 13.26
C PRO A 103 -9.20 -4.87 12.31
N ARG A 104 -10.32 -5.48 12.71
CA ARG A 104 -11.06 -6.41 11.84
C ARG A 104 -11.50 -5.71 10.55
N ALA A 105 -11.33 -6.39 9.43
CA ALA A 105 -11.65 -5.89 8.10
C ALA A 105 -12.02 -7.03 7.14
N GLU A 106 -12.71 -6.70 6.07
CA GLU A 106 -12.90 -7.59 4.92
C GLU A 106 -11.70 -7.58 3.99
N VAL A 107 -10.98 -6.43 3.95
CA VAL A 107 -9.78 -6.26 3.14
C VAL A 107 -8.70 -5.55 3.96
N VAL A 108 -7.49 -6.09 3.92
CA VAL A 108 -6.29 -5.37 4.38
C VAL A 108 -5.42 -5.06 3.17
N THR A 109 -4.91 -3.83 3.07
CA THR A 109 -3.99 -3.42 2.00
C THR A 109 -2.66 -2.97 2.58
N ILE A 110 -1.56 -3.38 1.95
CA ILE A 110 -0.20 -2.91 2.22
C ILE A 110 0.44 -2.61 0.86
N VAL A 111 0.76 -1.35 0.59
CA VAL A 111 1.22 -0.93 -0.73
C VAL A 111 2.53 -0.13 -0.63
N ASP A 112 3.65 -0.72 -1.04
CA ASP A 112 4.99 -0.12 -1.00
C ASP A 112 5.43 0.30 0.42
N VAL A 113 5.29 -0.58 1.40
CA VAL A 113 5.57 -0.29 2.81
C VAL A 113 6.54 -1.29 3.45
N LEU A 114 6.33 -2.61 3.26
CA LEU A 114 7.03 -3.61 4.04
C LEU A 114 8.54 -3.58 3.85
N TYR A 115 9.04 -3.26 2.66
CA TYR A 115 10.48 -3.16 2.41
C TYR A 115 11.19 -2.09 3.24
N LEU A 116 10.46 -1.20 3.92
CA LEU A 116 10.99 -0.20 4.87
C LEU A 116 11.13 -0.74 6.29
N ILE A 117 10.63 -1.95 6.56
CA ILE A 117 10.50 -2.57 7.87
C ILE A 117 11.39 -3.81 7.93
N HIS A 118 12.06 -4.05 9.06
CA HIS A 118 12.94 -5.22 9.23
C HIS A 118 12.17 -6.55 9.06
N TYR A 119 12.82 -7.57 8.51
CA TYR A 119 12.22 -8.86 8.13
C TYR A 119 11.35 -9.50 9.21
N GLY A 120 11.83 -9.61 10.45
CA GLY A 120 11.04 -10.20 11.55
C GLY A 120 9.77 -9.43 11.86
N GLN A 121 9.81 -8.09 11.76
CA GLN A 121 8.62 -7.25 11.96
C GLN A 121 7.64 -7.34 10.78
N GLN A 122 8.15 -7.55 9.54
CA GLN A 122 7.28 -7.82 8.38
C GLN A 122 6.43 -9.07 8.63
N ASP A 123 7.06 -10.16 9.15
CA ASP A 123 6.38 -11.44 9.42
C ASP A 123 5.27 -11.26 10.47
N GLU A 124 5.55 -10.51 11.54
CA GLU A 124 4.55 -10.20 12.57
C GLU A 124 3.39 -9.34 12.04
N ILE A 125 3.67 -8.36 11.17
CA ILE A 125 2.62 -7.56 10.52
C ILE A 125 1.73 -8.44 9.65
N LEU A 126 2.31 -9.34 8.84
CA LEU A 126 1.55 -10.25 7.99
C LEU A 126 0.68 -11.21 8.81
N LYS A 127 1.19 -11.69 9.96
CA LYS A 127 0.42 -12.50 10.91
C LYS A 127 -0.76 -11.71 11.48
N LYS A 128 -0.55 -10.48 11.95
CA LYS A 128 -1.62 -9.59 12.42
C LYS A 128 -2.68 -9.35 11.35
N CYS A 129 -2.28 -9.20 10.07
CA CYS A 129 -3.22 -9.08 8.96
C CYS A 129 -4.07 -10.35 8.79
N TYR A 130 -3.46 -11.54 8.90
CA TYR A 130 -4.20 -12.79 8.84
C TYR A 130 -5.23 -12.90 9.97
N GLU A 131 -4.86 -12.51 11.19
CA GLU A 131 -5.73 -12.54 12.38
C GLU A 131 -6.90 -11.54 12.26
N ALA A 132 -6.66 -10.37 11.67
CA ALA A 132 -7.66 -9.31 11.47
C ALA A 132 -8.74 -9.68 10.43
N LEU A 133 -8.39 -10.55 9.47
CA LEU A 133 -9.29 -10.99 8.41
C LEU A 133 -10.16 -12.16 8.89
N GLY A 134 -11.46 -12.11 8.58
CA GLY A 134 -12.36 -13.26 8.72
C GLY A 134 -12.24 -14.23 7.53
N PRO A 135 -12.96 -15.39 7.57
CA PRO A 135 -13.06 -16.29 6.42
C PRO A 135 -13.53 -15.54 5.16
N GLY A 136 -12.89 -15.82 4.02
CA GLY A 136 -13.11 -15.10 2.76
C GLY A 136 -12.47 -13.72 2.67
N GLY A 137 -11.89 -13.21 3.76
CA GLY A 137 -11.19 -11.93 3.80
C GLY A 137 -9.95 -11.89 2.90
N ILE A 138 -9.54 -10.70 2.49
CA ILE A 138 -8.51 -10.51 1.47
C ILE A 138 -7.37 -9.64 2.02
N LEU A 139 -6.12 -10.13 1.91
CA LEU A 139 -4.93 -9.29 2.02
C LEU A 139 -4.42 -8.97 0.60
N LEU A 140 -4.29 -7.69 0.29
CA LEU A 140 -3.61 -7.19 -0.90
C LEU A 140 -2.25 -6.62 -0.49
N LEU A 141 -1.21 -7.43 -0.66
CA LEU A 141 0.17 -7.00 -0.44
C LEU A 141 0.80 -6.64 -1.78
N LYS A 142 1.11 -5.37 -2.00
CA LYS A 142 1.87 -4.91 -3.17
C LYS A 142 3.24 -4.45 -2.72
N ASP A 143 4.27 -5.06 -3.28
CA ASP A 143 5.66 -4.71 -3.00
C ASP A 143 6.53 -4.87 -4.26
N MET A 144 7.83 -4.73 -4.11
CA MET A 144 8.81 -4.87 -5.17
C MET A 144 9.60 -6.17 -4.98
N ASP A 145 9.68 -6.97 -6.08
CA ASP A 145 10.48 -8.18 -6.12
C ASP A 145 11.98 -7.86 -6.27
N THR A 146 12.82 -8.82 -5.98
CA THR A 146 14.27 -8.78 -6.21
C THR A 146 14.65 -9.26 -7.64
N ARG A 147 13.70 -9.64 -8.45
CA ARG A 147 13.88 -10.07 -9.85
C ARG A 147 13.01 -9.28 -10.83
N PRO A 148 13.48 -9.03 -12.05
CA PRO A 148 14.83 -9.28 -12.54
C PRO A 148 15.89 -8.37 -11.87
N ARG A 149 17.12 -8.85 -11.70
CA ARG A 149 18.17 -8.16 -10.94
C ARG A 149 18.43 -6.73 -11.39
N TRP A 150 18.30 -6.42 -12.69
CA TRP A 150 18.52 -5.08 -13.19
C TRP A 150 17.42 -4.08 -12.73
N LYS A 151 16.15 -4.49 -12.68
CA LYS A 151 15.06 -3.66 -12.13
C LYS A 151 15.24 -3.46 -10.64
N TYR A 152 15.66 -4.49 -9.92
CA TYR A 152 15.96 -4.41 -8.49
C TYR A 152 17.11 -3.43 -8.21
N ALA A 153 18.23 -3.53 -8.95
CA ALA A 153 19.35 -2.63 -8.80
C ALA A 153 18.95 -1.16 -9.09
N TRP A 154 18.15 -0.95 -10.13
CA TRP A 154 17.60 0.36 -10.45
C TRP A 154 16.71 0.92 -9.32
N ASN A 155 15.82 0.10 -8.81
CA ASN A 155 14.94 0.45 -7.70
C ASN A 155 15.74 0.81 -6.44
N TYR A 156 16.70 -0.04 -6.05
CA TYR A 156 17.55 0.20 -4.88
C TYR A 156 18.34 1.50 -5.01
N PHE A 157 18.89 1.79 -6.18
CA PHE A 157 19.60 3.04 -6.46
C PHE A 157 18.66 4.26 -6.30
N GLN A 158 17.49 4.21 -6.90
CA GLN A 158 16.52 5.34 -6.83
C GLN A 158 15.98 5.57 -5.43
N GLU A 159 15.62 4.52 -4.69
CA GLU A 159 15.16 4.63 -3.30
C GLU A 159 16.26 5.22 -2.41
N THR A 160 17.51 4.76 -2.57
CA THR A 160 18.66 5.31 -1.84
C THR A 160 18.88 6.80 -2.15
N LEU A 161 18.73 7.19 -3.40
CA LEU A 161 18.87 8.59 -3.82
C LEU A 161 17.71 9.44 -3.28
N ALA A 162 16.48 8.93 -3.34
CA ALA A 162 15.29 9.61 -2.83
C ALA A 162 15.39 9.87 -1.32
N VAL A 163 15.81 8.88 -0.53
CA VAL A 163 16.03 9.04 0.92
C VAL A 163 17.08 10.11 1.22
N LYS A 164 18.22 10.11 0.49
CA LYS A 164 19.30 11.08 0.70
C LYS A 164 18.93 12.52 0.33
N ILE A 165 18.08 12.70 -0.68
CA ILE A 165 17.72 14.05 -1.20
C ILE A 165 16.47 14.61 -0.52
N THR A 166 15.46 13.78 -0.26
CA THR A 166 14.14 14.28 0.14
C THR A 166 13.84 14.08 1.61
N GLY A 167 14.56 13.18 2.31
CA GLY A 167 14.23 12.79 3.68
C GLY A 167 12.81 12.20 3.81
N PHE A 168 12.18 11.81 2.70
CA PHE A 168 10.77 11.42 2.61
C PHE A 168 10.44 10.07 3.27
N THR A 169 11.48 9.30 3.65
CA THR A 169 11.33 7.98 4.25
C THR A 169 12.07 7.94 5.59
N LEU A 170 11.35 7.59 6.64
CA LEU A 170 11.95 7.30 7.95
C LEU A 170 12.66 5.94 7.86
N GLY A 171 13.99 5.95 7.70
CA GLY A 171 14.81 4.74 7.65
C GLY A 171 15.87 4.79 6.54
N GLY A 172 17.10 4.34 6.84
CA GLY A 172 18.24 4.34 5.91
C GLY A 172 18.53 2.98 5.26
N GLN A 173 17.77 1.94 5.55
CA GLN A 173 17.99 0.58 5.07
C GLN A 173 16.71 -0.02 4.50
N PHE A 174 16.85 -0.79 3.39
CA PHE A 174 15.72 -1.44 2.72
C PHE A 174 15.81 -2.96 2.87
N TYR A 175 14.67 -3.58 3.14
CA TYR A 175 14.50 -5.01 3.42
C TYR A 175 13.59 -5.66 2.39
N PHE A 176 14.00 -5.59 1.10
CA PHE A 176 13.26 -6.23 0.02
C PHE A 176 13.31 -7.75 0.13
N ARG A 177 12.18 -8.43 -0.08
CA ARG A 177 12.07 -9.88 -0.12
C ARG A 177 11.84 -10.38 -1.55
N PRO A 178 12.45 -11.52 -1.92
CA PRO A 178 12.08 -12.24 -3.13
C PRO A 178 10.60 -12.65 -3.12
N GLU A 179 9.97 -12.69 -4.30
CA GLU A 179 8.60 -13.16 -4.47
C GLU A 179 8.35 -14.53 -3.79
N ALA A 180 9.29 -15.47 -3.96
CA ALA A 180 9.18 -16.81 -3.38
C ALA A 180 9.11 -16.81 -1.85
N ASP A 181 9.84 -15.91 -1.19
CA ASP A 181 9.88 -15.82 0.27
C ASP A 181 8.56 -15.24 0.82
N TYR A 182 8.03 -14.17 0.20
CA TYR A 182 6.71 -13.66 0.56
C TYR A 182 5.63 -14.73 0.38
N ARG A 183 5.65 -15.43 -0.75
CA ARG A 183 4.69 -16.48 -1.02
C ARG A 183 4.74 -17.58 0.04
N LYS A 184 5.94 -18.07 0.40
CA LYS A 184 6.14 -19.08 1.43
C LYS A 184 5.59 -18.65 2.78
N ILE A 185 5.84 -17.39 3.20
CA ILE A 185 5.35 -16.84 4.46
C ILE A 185 3.82 -16.76 4.45
N LEU A 186 3.24 -16.22 3.40
CA LEU A 186 1.79 -16.03 3.28
C LEU A 186 1.04 -17.37 3.23
N GLU A 187 1.54 -18.35 2.47
CA GLU A 187 1.01 -19.72 2.45
C GLU A 187 1.17 -20.41 3.81
N GLY A 188 2.32 -20.21 4.48
CA GLY A 188 2.57 -20.72 5.83
C GLY A 188 1.64 -20.16 6.90
N LEU A 189 1.11 -18.93 6.73
CA LEU A 189 0.08 -18.33 7.57
C LEU A 189 -1.33 -18.90 7.29
N GLY A 190 -1.51 -19.63 6.19
CA GLY A 190 -2.79 -20.24 5.81
C GLY A 190 -3.54 -19.51 4.69
N PHE A 191 -2.95 -18.51 4.05
CA PHE A 191 -3.56 -17.85 2.89
C PHE A 191 -3.51 -18.72 1.63
N GLN A 192 -4.56 -18.63 0.81
CA GLN A 192 -4.49 -18.99 -0.60
C GLN A 192 -3.90 -17.81 -1.37
N VAL A 193 -2.71 -17.98 -1.96
CA VAL A 193 -1.93 -16.90 -2.56
C VAL A 193 -1.93 -16.97 -4.08
N GLN A 194 -2.38 -15.89 -4.72
CA GLN A 194 -2.22 -15.65 -6.15
C GLN A 194 -1.24 -14.50 -6.35
N THR A 195 -0.16 -14.74 -7.08
CA THR A 195 0.80 -13.70 -7.45
C THR A 195 0.44 -13.06 -8.79
N VAL A 196 0.41 -11.75 -8.84
CA VAL A 196 0.11 -10.95 -10.05
C VAL A 196 1.28 -10.02 -10.34
N ARG A 197 1.99 -10.27 -11.44
CA ARG A 197 3.04 -9.36 -11.90
C ARG A 197 2.43 -8.07 -12.43
N LEU A 198 2.84 -6.94 -11.86
CA LEU A 198 2.37 -5.61 -12.24
C LEU A 198 3.45 -4.76 -12.93
N ASP A 199 4.61 -5.35 -13.20
CA ASP A 199 5.81 -4.67 -13.70
C ASP A 199 5.89 -4.55 -15.23
N LYS A 200 4.88 -5.00 -15.99
CA LYS A 200 4.82 -4.78 -17.43
C LYS A 200 4.72 -3.28 -17.73
N HIS A 201 5.67 -2.75 -18.48
CA HIS A 201 5.84 -1.32 -18.81
C HIS A 201 6.32 -0.43 -17.65
N TYR A 202 6.75 -1.02 -16.51
CA TYR A 202 7.38 -0.29 -15.41
C TYR A 202 8.85 -0.66 -15.28
N TRP A 203 9.64 0.31 -14.84
CA TRP A 203 11.07 0.12 -14.54
C TRP A 203 11.29 -0.59 -13.19
N TYR A 204 10.24 -0.71 -12.38
CA TYR A 204 10.26 -1.32 -11.05
C TYR A 204 9.65 -2.72 -11.11
N PRO A 205 10.18 -3.69 -10.32
CA PRO A 205 9.72 -5.08 -10.32
C PRO A 205 8.46 -5.25 -9.46
N HIS A 206 7.37 -4.56 -9.79
CA HIS A 206 6.13 -4.58 -9.04
C HIS A 206 5.44 -5.94 -9.04
N VAL A 207 5.11 -6.41 -7.83
CA VAL A 207 4.34 -7.64 -7.58
C VAL A 207 3.18 -7.34 -6.65
N LEU A 208 2.03 -7.94 -6.92
CA LEU A 208 0.88 -7.96 -6.04
C LEU A 208 0.60 -9.41 -5.61
N TYR A 209 0.51 -9.63 -4.32
CA TYR A 209 0.03 -10.86 -3.72
C TYR A 209 -1.43 -10.66 -3.34
N LEU A 210 -2.32 -11.35 -4.05
CA LEU A 210 -3.73 -11.45 -3.72
C LEU A 210 -3.89 -12.69 -2.82
N CYS A 211 -4.07 -12.45 -1.53
CA CYS A 211 -4.11 -13.48 -0.51
C CYS A 211 -5.54 -13.58 0.04
N ARG A 212 -6.16 -14.74 -0.09
CA ARG A 212 -7.50 -15.01 0.43
C ARG A 212 -7.41 -15.93 1.65
N LYS A 213 -8.04 -15.53 2.74
CA LYS A 213 -8.21 -16.39 3.91
C LYS A 213 -9.34 -17.39 3.62
N PRO A 214 -9.10 -18.70 3.78
CA PRO A 214 -10.13 -19.75 3.59
C PRO A 214 -11.34 -19.58 4.47
#